data_b6b23c03a97c25d75633db891b11aff3
#
_entry.id   b6b23c03a97c25d75633db891b11aff3
#
_cell.length_a   1.000
_cell.length_b   1.000
_cell.length_c   1.000
_cell.angle_alpha   90.00
_cell.angle_beta   90.00
_cell.angle_gamma   90.00
#
_symmetry.space_group_name_H-M   'P 1'
#
loop_
_entity.id
_entity.type
_entity.pdbx_description
1 polymer ?
#
loop_
_entity_poly.entity_id
_entity_poly.type
_entity_poly.pdbx_seq_one_letter_code
_entity_poly.pdbx_strand_id
1 'polypeptide(L)'
;IGIDEVRDIITTSEQMPGTAPWRIIIIEDVDRMMERTTNVLLKEIEEPSPHAIWLLCAPSAQDVLPTIRSRTRIVNLAVPSNQAVAKFLESQGFEPNIAARAARLSEGHIGIASLYAKDERVMTDRDELIVGVLGLHRASDAVLLAGNLIDNAKAQAEAEVNVKASEAEADFRRINGLGPKDRIPPKLRGAYNAIAKKDELKRRATRLTRDVLDRALNSAASIYRDVAVLQNNAEDAVGLINLENRSAITELSVRLDRTGAVRRLEDIATARRRLNGNGNPVLVFEALFCALIP
;
A
#
# COMPACT_ATOMS: atom_id res chain seq x y z
N ILE A 1 -5.83 -7.64 13.16
CA ILE A 1 -5.09 -8.23 14.30
C ILE A 1 -6.11 -8.95 15.18
N GLY A 2 -5.88 -10.24 15.46
CA GLY A 2 -6.75 -11.06 16.31
C GLY A 2 -6.43 -10.90 17.81
N ILE A 3 -7.32 -11.41 18.68
CA ILE A 3 -7.16 -11.32 20.14
C ILE A 3 -5.90 -12.07 20.61
N ASP A 4 -5.62 -13.24 20.02
CA ASP A 4 -4.48 -14.06 20.43
C ASP A 4 -3.16 -13.41 20.03
N GLU A 5 -3.07 -12.80 18.84
CA GLU A 5 -1.90 -12.02 18.41
C GLU A 5 -1.64 -10.84 19.37
N VAL A 6 -2.70 -10.14 19.81
CA VAL A 6 -2.56 -9.04 20.77
C VAL A 6 -2.07 -9.53 22.12
N ARG A 7 -2.55 -10.67 22.61
CA ARG A 7 -2.07 -11.27 23.87
C ARG A 7 -0.58 -11.64 23.81
N ASP A 8 -0.14 -12.19 22.69
CA ASP A 8 1.27 -12.52 22.46
C ASP A 8 2.15 -11.25 22.44
N ILE A 9 1.66 -10.17 21.82
CA ILE A 9 2.34 -8.86 21.82
C ILE A 9 2.41 -8.30 23.25
N ILE A 10 1.34 -8.39 24.04
CA ILE A 10 1.32 -7.95 25.44
C ILE A 10 2.34 -8.74 26.27
N THR A 11 2.30 -10.06 26.20
CA THR A 11 3.29 -10.91 26.90
C THR A 11 4.72 -10.55 26.50
N THR A 12 4.92 -10.20 25.23
CA THR A 12 6.22 -9.75 24.75
C THR A 12 6.59 -8.37 25.28
N SER A 13 5.61 -7.45 25.44
CA SER A 13 5.84 -6.08 25.94
C SER A 13 6.31 -6.08 27.41
N GLU A 14 5.82 -7.02 28.22
CA GLU A 14 6.16 -7.17 29.63
C GLU A 14 7.59 -7.69 29.87
N GLN A 15 8.20 -8.34 28.86
CA GLN A 15 9.57 -8.86 28.97
C GLN A 15 10.60 -7.75 28.87
N MET A 16 11.68 -7.84 29.64
CA MET A 16 12.82 -6.93 29.51
C MET A 16 13.43 -6.99 28.10
N PRO A 17 13.77 -5.84 27.48
CA PRO A 17 14.52 -5.81 26.23
C PRO A 17 15.89 -6.48 26.40
N GLY A 18 16.29 -7.34 25.43
CA GLY A 18 17.55 -8.10 25.52
C GLY A 18 18.81 -7.26 25.26
N THR A 19 18.73 -6.28 24.35
CA THR A 19 19.91 -5.54 23.85
C THR A 19 19.73 -4.02 23.83
N ALA A 20 18.52 -3.52 23.97
CA ALA A 20 18.19 -2.10 23.88
C ALA A 20 17.49 -1.62 25.18
N PRO A 21 17.53 -0.32 25.53
CA PRO A 21 16.86 0.19 26.73
C PRO A 21 15.33 0.20 26.62
N TRP A 22 14.80 0.17 25.39
CA TRP A 22 13.38 0.26 25.11
C TRP A 22 12.90 -0.83 24.15
N ARG A 23 11.68 -1.31 24.36
CA ARG A 23 10.91 -2.12 23.43
C ARG A 23 9.86 -1.24 22.77
N ILE A 24 9.91 -1.12 21.45
CA ILE A 24 8.95 -0.33 20.70
C ILE A 24 7.98 -1.29 20.00
N ILE A 25 6.69 -1.13 20.28
CA ILE A 25 5.61 -1.89 19.66
C ILE A 25 4.84 -0.96 18.74
N ILE A 26 4.81 -1.29 17.44
CA ILE A 26 4.09 -0.52 16.42
C ILE A 26 2.87 -1.32 16.01
N ILE A 27 1.69 -0.75 16.13
CA ILE A 27 0.43 -1.30 15.63
C ILE A 27 -0.07 -0.39 14.53
N GLU A 28 -0.07 -0.91 13.31
CA GLU A 28 -0.64 -0.24 12.15
C GLU A 28 -2.15 -0.50 12.04
N ASP A 29 -2.89 0.43 11.42
CA ASP A 29 -4.33 0.35 11.19
C ASP A 29 -5.14 0.04 12.48
N VAL A 30 -4.83 0.72 13.57
CA VAL A 30 -5.51 0.48 14.86
C VAL A 30 -7.02 0.79 14.79
N ASP A 31 -7.45 1.65 13.88
CA ASP A 31 -8.84 1.95 13.55
C ASP A 31 -9.62 0.73 13.02
N ARG A 32 -8.92 -0.25 12.44
CA ARG A 32 -9.54 -1.49 11.91
C ARG A 32 -9.59 -2.64 12.92
N MET A 33 -9.10 -2.42 14.12
CA MET A 33 -9.17 -3.43 15.17
C MET A 33 -10.61 -3.56 15.69
N MET A 34 -11.02 -4.82 15.94
CA MET A 34 -12.30 -5.06 16.59
C MET A 34 -12.29 -4.55 18.02
N GLU A 35 -13.41 -4.02 18.49
CA GLU A 35 -13.56 -3.47 19.85
C GLU A 35 -13.10 -4.44 20.94
N ARG A 36 -13.38 -5.75 20.80
CA ARG A 36 -12.91 -6.78 21.73
C ARG A 36 -11.38 -6.86 21.79
N THR A 37 -10.72 -6.74 20.66
CA THR A 37 -9.25 -6.77 20.56
C THR A 37 -8.65 -5.51 21.15
N THR A 38 -9.26 -4.37 20.86
CA THR A 38 -8.90 -3.07 21.41
C THR A 38 -8.99 -3.05 22.94
N ASN A 39 -10.07 -3.59 23.52
CA ASN A 39 -10.25 -3.63 24.97
C ASN A 39 -9.16 -4.44 25.70
N VAL A 40 -8.56 -5.42 25.06
CA VAL A 40 -7.42 -6.18 25.63
C VAL A 40 -6.17 -5.29 25.74
N LEU A 41 -5.98 -4.33 24.83
CA LEU A 41 -4.85 -3.40 24.86
C LEU A 41 -5.00 -2.25 25.86
N LEU A 42 -6.22 -1.92 26.28
CA LEU A 42 -6.45 -0.72 27.11
C LEU A 42 -5.61 -0.70 28.36
N LYS A 43 -5.46 -1.85 29.05
CA LYS A 43 -4.67 -1.95 30.26
C LYS A 43 -3.19 -1.62 30.01
N GLU A 44 -2.63 -2.16 28.94
CA GLU A 44 -1.22 -1.92 28.55
C GLU A 44 -0.97 -0.50 28.06
N ILE A 45 -1.99 0.15 27.52
CA ILE A 45 -1.90 1.56 27.10
C ILE A 45 -1.99 2.49 28.31
N GLU A 46 -2.80 2.15 29.33
CA GLU A 46 -2.92 2.92 30.59
C GLU A 46 -1.68 2.80 31.47
N GLU A 47 -1.20 1.58 31.64
CA GLU A 47 -0.08 1.24 32.55
C GLU A 47 0.97 0.43 31.79
N PRO A 48 1.68 1.03 30.81
CA PRO A 48 2.66 0.32 30.00
C PRO A 48 3.84 -0.15 30.86
N SER A 49 4.41 -1.29 30.49
CA SER A 49 5.67 -1.77 31.09
C SER A 49 6.75 -0.69 31.05
N PRO A 50 7.60 -0.55 32.07
CA PRO A 50 8.56 0.56 32.20
C PRO A 50 9.51 0.77 31.01
N HIS A 51 9.70 -0.27 30.21
CA HIS A 51 10.58 -0.27 29.03
C HIS A 51 9.82 -0.44 27.71
N ALA A 52 8.50 -0.32 27.72
CA ALA A 52 7.66 -0.45 26.52
C ALA A 52 7.17 0.91 26.03
N ILE A 53 7.24 1.11 24.71
CA ILE A 53 6.64 2.27 24.01
C ILE A 53 5.66 1.72 22.96
N TRP A 54 4.42 2.17 23.04
CA TRP A 54 3.37 1.81 22.09
C TRP A 54 3.16 2.92 21.09
N LEU A 55 3.33 2.62 19.79
CA LEU A 55 3.04 3.51 18.67
C LEU A 55 1.83 2.95 17.93
N LEU A 56 0.71 3.65 18.06
CA LEU A 56 -0.57 3.27 17.42
C LEU A 56 -0.78 4.15 16.21
N CYS A 57 -0.81 3.54 15.01
CA CYS A 57 -0.94 4.25 13.75
C CYS A 57 -2.39 4.15 13.24
N ALA A 58 -2.94 5.27 12.80
CA ALA A 58 -4.25 5.35 12.16
C ALA A 58 -4.26 6.48 11.12
N PRO A 59 -5.10 6.40 10.08
CA PRO A 59 -5.24 7.47 9.08
C PRO A 59 -5.71 8.79 9.70
N SER A 60 -6.61 8.72 10.68
CA SER A 60 -7.14 9.87 11.40
C SER A 60 -7.35 9.53 12.88
N ALA A 61 -7.08 10.51 13.76
CA ALA A 61 -7.36 10.36 15.17
C ALA A 61 -8.86 10.15 15.49
N GLN A 62 -9.76 10.65 14.62
CA GLN A 62 -11.21 10.50 14.76
C GLN A 62 -11.66 9.05 14.53
N ASP A 63 -10.93 8.28 13.73
CA ASP A 63 -11.27 6.89 13.41
C ASP A 63 -10.87 5.92 14.54
N VAL A 64 -10.01 6.38 15.46
CA VAL A 64 -9.59 5.60 16.63
C VAL A 64 -10.64 5.69 17.72
N LEU A 65 -10.93 4.53 18.35
CA LEU A 65 -11.88 4.45 19.46
C LEU A 65 -11.57 5.50 20.55
N PRO A 66 -12.58 6.22 21.06
CA PRO A 66 -12.40 7.25 22.09
C PRO A 66 -11.66 6.74 23.34
N THR A 67 -11.85 5.47 23.68
CA THR A 67 -11.19 4.80 24.80
C THR A 67 -9.67 4.71 24.67
N ILE A 68 -9.14 4.47 23.45
CA ILE A 68 -7.70 4.53 23.15
C ILE A 68 -7.24 5.99 23.09
N ARG A 69 -7.98 6.81 22.34
CA ARG A 69 -7.61 8.20 22.10
C ARG A 69 -7.44 9.01 23.37
N SER A 70 -8.28 8.76 24.38
CA SER A 70 -8.19 9.45 25.68
C SER A 70 -6.97 9.06 26.51
N ARG A 71 -6.30 7.94 26.19
CA ARG A 71 -5.17 7.38 26.91
C ARG A 71 -3.84 7.47 26.16
N THR A 72 -3.88 8.08 24.99
CA THR A 72 -2.70 8.20 24.12
C THR A 72 -2.39 9.66 23.82
N ARG A 73 -1.12 9.95 23.58
CA ARG A 73 -0.71 11.25 23.04
C ARG A 73 -0.83 11.24 21.51
N ILE A 74 -1.64 12.13 20.97
CA ILE A 74 -1.81 12.27 19.53
C ILE A 74 -0.61 13.02 18.95
N VAL A 75 0.01 12.43 17.93
CA VAL A 75 1.05 13.04 17.10
C VAL A 75 0.55 13.05 15.65
N ASN A 76 0.23 14.22 15.14
CA ASN A 76 -0.18 14.36 13.75
C ASN A 76 1.06 14.41 12.84
N LEU A 77 1.09 13.53 11.84
CA LEU A 77 2.10 13.53 10.80
C LEU A 77 1.59 14.34 9.61
N ALA A 78 2.35 15.32 9.18
CA ALA A 78 2.04 16.06 7.96
C ALA A 78 2.43 15.24 6.72
N VAL A 79 1.61 15.33 5.66
CA VAL A 79 1.99 14.78 4.35
C VAL A 79 3.18 15.58 3.83
N PRO A 80 4.31 14.93 3.52
CA PRO A 80 5.48 15.63 3.03
C PRO A 80 5.23 16.22 1.63
N SER A 81 5.84 17.37 1.34
CA SER A 81 5.80 17.95 0.00
C SER A 81 6.57 17.10 -1.00
N ASN A 82 6.20 17.20 -2.30
CA ASN A 82 6.93 16.52 -3.37
C ASN A 82 8.43 16.83 -3.34
N GLN A 83 8.81 18.08 -3.00
CA GLN A 83 10.20 18.48 -2.87
C GLN A 83 10.91 17.77 -1.70
N ALA A 84 10.24 17.60 -0.57
CA ALA A 84 10.82 16.88 0.58
C ALA A 84 11.00 15.39 0.26
N VAL A 85 10.04 14.78 -0.42
CA VAL A 85 10.13 13.37 -0.87
C VAL A 85 11.24 13.20 -1.91
N ALA A 86 11.35 14.11 -2.89
CA ALA A 86 12.42 14.06 -3.90
C ALA A 86 13.80 14.15 -3.25
N LYS A 87 14.02 15.12 -2.35
CA LYS A 87 15.29 15.25 -1.61
C LYS A 87 15.61 13.99 -0.77
N PHE A 88 14.61 13.38 -0.17
CA PHE A 88 14.79 12.11 0.55
C PHE A 88 15.27 11.01 -0.40
N LEU A 89 14.66 10.85 -1.57
CA LEU A 89 15.09 9.86 -2.57
C LEU A 89 16.50 10.15 -3.10
N GLU A 90 16.82 11.41 -3.38
CA GLU A 90 18.18 11.82 -3.79
C GLU A 90 19.22 11.45 -2.70
N SER A 91 18.87 11.62 -1.42
CA SER A 91 19.74 11.20 -0.31
C SER A 91 19.95 9.68 -0.23
N GLN A 92 19.03 8.90 -0.82
CA GLN A 92 19.17 7.45 -0.98
C GLN A 92 19.94 7.03 -2.24
N GLY A 93 20.42 8.00 -3.04
CA GLY A 93 21.23 7.77 -4.23
C GLY A 93 20.47 7.66 -5.54
N PHE A 94 19.19 8.00 -5.57
CA PHE A 94 18.42 8.03 -6.82
C PHE A 94 18.72 9.31 -7.63
N GLU A 95 18.71 9.19 -8.95
CA GLU A 95 18.87 10.30 -9.88
C GLU A 95 17.76 11.36 -9.68
N PRO A 96 18.09 12.69 -9.75
CA PRO A 96 17.15 13.77 -9.47
C PRO A 96 15.85 13.71 -10.29
N ASN A 97 15.93 13.33 -11.58
CA ASN A 97 14.77 13.22 -12.44
C ASN A 97 13.83 12.07 -12.01
N ILE A 98 14.41 10.93 -11.63
CA ILE A 98 13.66 9.77 -11.11
C ILE A 98 13.03 10.14 -9.77
N ALA A 99 13.80 10.76 -8.88
CA ALA A 99 13.35 11.18 -7.56
C ALA A 99 12.19 12.19 -7.66
N ALA A 100 12.31 13.20 -8.50
CA ALA A 100 11.26 14.23 -8.70
C ALA A 100 9.97 13.61 -9.27
N ARG A 101 10.09 12.72 -10.28
CA ARG A 101 8.94 12.02 -10.86
C ARG A 101 8.26 11.10 -9.85
N ALA A 102 9.03 10.26 -9.17
CA ALA A 102 8.50 9.34 -8.16
C ALA A 102 7.81 10.09 -7.00
N ALA A 103 8.40 11.19 -6.53
CA ALA A 103 7.82 12.04 -5.50
C ALA A 103 6.48 12.64 -5.93
N ARG A 104 6.38 13.16 -7.17
CA ARG A 104 5.14 13.70 -7.72
C ARG A 104 4.04 12.65 -7.83
N LEU A 105 4.38 11.48 -8.37
CA LEU A 105 3.43 10.39 -8.61
C LEU A 105 2.96 9.68 -7.33
N SER A 106 3.69 9.82 -6.23
CA SER A 106 3.38 9.21 -4.93
C SER A 106 2.47 10.04 -4.04
N GLU A 107 2.21 11.30 -4.40
CA GLU A 107 1.36 12.23 -3.63
C GLU A 107 1.75 12.31 -2.13
N GLY A 108 3.05 12.30 -1.85
CA GLY A 108 3.60 12.38 -0.49
C GLY A 108 3.76 11.04 0.22
N HIS A 109 3.39 9.92 -0.41
CA HIS A 109 3.57 8.60 0.18
C HIS A 109 5.00 8.09 -0.05
N ILE A 110 5.88 8.23 0.95
CA ILE A 110 7.32 7.92 0.85
C ILE A 110 7.58 6.47 0.41
N GLY A 111 6.80 5.50 0.91
CA GLY A 111 6.95 4.10 0.53
C GLY A 111 6.64 3.85 -0.95
N ILE A 112 5.60 4.48 -1.49
CA ILE A 112 5.25 4.40 -2.92
C ILE A 112 6.30 5.15 -3.75
N ALA A 113 6.79 6.31 -3.29
CA ALA A 113 7.85 7.05 -3.96
C ALA A 113 9.13 6.20 -4.09
N SER A 114 9.54 5.56 -2.99
CA SER A 114 10.70 4.66 -2.98
C SER A 114 10.50 3.46 -3.91
N LEU A 115 9.29 2.89 -3.97
CA LEU A 115 8.95 1.80 -4.86
C LEU A 115 9.08 2.23 -6.33
N TYR A 116 8.51 3.39 -6.70
CA TYR A 116 8.60 3.94 -8.06
C TYR A 116 10.03 4.29 -8.46
N ALA A 117 10.84 4.79 -7.53
CA ALA A 117 12.24 5.12 -7.81
C ALA A 117 13.12 3.86 -7.97
N LYS A 118 12.80 2.78 -7.25
CA LYS A 118 13.59 1.55 -7.21
C LYS A 118 13.25 0.57 -8.33
N ASP A 119 11.99 0.50 -8.74
CA ASP A 119 11.48 -0.52 -9.65
C ASP A 119 10.83 0.12 -10.90
N GLU A 120 11.59 0.11 -12.00
CA GLU A 120 11.16 0.65 -13.29
C GLU A 120 9.91 -0.06 -13.84
N ARG A 121 9.72 -1.35 -13.53
CA ARG A 121 8.52 -2.10 -13.96
C ARG A 121 7.27 -1.54 -13.33
N VAL A 122 7.31 -1.27 -12.02
CA VAL A 122 6.16 -0.70 -11.30
C VAL A 122 5.79 0.67 -11.84
N MET A 123 6.80 1.46 -12.27
CA MET A 123 6.58 2.75 -12.92
C MET A 123 5.94 2.56 -14.30
N THR A 124 6.45 1.62 -15.10
CA THR A 124 5.92 1.29 -16.44
C THR A 124 4.48 0.76 -16.34
N ASP A 125 4.21 -0.18 -15.45
CA ASP A 125 2.86 -0.72 -15.23
C ASP A 125 1.85 0.40 -14.88
N ARG A 126 2.29 1.39 -14.09
CA ARG A 126 1.49 2.58 -13.80
C ARG A 126 1.22 3.41 -15.05
N ASP A 127 2.25 3.68 -15.84
CA ASP A 127 2.11 4.49 -17.05
C ASP A 127 1.20 3.81 -18.08
N GLU A 128 1.33 2.49 -18.26
CA GLU A 128 0.46 1.70 -19.11
C GLU A 128 -1.00 1.74 -18.64
N LEU A 129 -1.23 1.66 -17.33
CA LEU A 129 -2.57 1.81 -16.76
C LEU A 129 -3.15 3.20 -17.05
N ILE A 130 -2.39 4.28 -16.86
CA ILE A 130 -2.83 5.65 -17.15
C ILE A 130 -3.23 5.79 -18.63
N VAL A 131 -2.36 5.32 -19.53
CA VAL A 131 -2.64 5.33 -20.98
C VAL A 131 -3.87 4.48 -21.30
N GLY A 132 -3.98 3.29 -20.69
CA GLY A 132 -5.13 2.40 -20.88
C GLY A 132 -6.45 3.04 -20.43
N VAL A 133 -6.48 3.70 -19.24
CA VAL A 133 -7.68 4.39 -18.74
C VAL A 133 -8.06 5.58 -19.64
N LEU A 134 -7.09 6.37 -20.07
CA LEU A 134 -7.33 7.49 -20.99
C LEU A 134 -7.79 7.04 -22.39
N GLY A 135 -7.44 5.81 -22.79
CA GLY A 135 -7.84 5.20 -24.03
C GLY A 135 -9.15 4.40 -24.02
N LEU A 136 -9.91 4.45 -22.92
CA LEU A 136 -11.18 3.74 -22.82
C LEU A 136 -12.27 4.36 -23.72
N HIS A 137 -12.73 3.60 -24.70
CA HIS A 137 -13.80 4.02 -25.62
C HIS A 137 -14.95 3.01 -25.70
N ARG A 138 -14.68 1.74 -25.43
CA ARG A 138 -15.64 0.64 -25.54
C ARG A 138 -15.55 -0.31 -24.35
N ALA A 139 -16.62 -1.03 -24.10
CA ALA A 139 -16.62 -2.05 -23.04
C ALA A 139 -15.55 -3.14 -23.26
N SER A 140 -15.20 -3.46 -24.52
CA SER A 140 -14.11 -4.40 -24.82
C SER A 140 -12.76 -3.91 -24.27
N ASP A 141 -12.50 -2.60 -24.37
CA ASP A 141 -11.24 -2.01 -23.89
C ASP A 141 -11.16 -2.12 -22.36
N ALA A 142 -12.30 -1.89 -21.68
CA ALA A 142 -12.43 -2.02 -20.24
C ALA A 142 -12.17 -3.45 -19.75
N VAL A 143 -12.72 -4.45 -20.43
CA VAL A 143 -12.52 -5.88 -20.10
C VAL A 143 -11.05 -6.28 -20.29
N LEU A 144 -10.45 -5.89 -21.43
CA LEU A 144 -9.04 -6.20 -21.69
C LEU A 144 -8.10 -5.52 -20.70
N LEU A 145 -8.34 -4.24 -20.39
CA LEU A 145 -7.53 -3.50 -19.41
C LEU A 145 -7.64 -4.12 -18.02
N ALA A 146 -8.85 -4.52 -17.60
CA ALA A 146 -9.07 -5.19 -16.32
C ALA A 146 -8.34 -6.55 -16.24
N GLY A 147 -8.43 -7.36 -17.29
CA GLY A 147 -7.74 -8.64 -17.37
C GLY A 147 -6.22 -8.47 -17.24
N ASN A 148 -5.63 -7.61 -18.05
CA ASN A 148 -4.20 -7.34 -18.03
C ASN A 148 -3.72 -6.83 -16.66
N LEU A 149 -4.45 -5.88 -16.05
CA LEU A 149 -4.13 -5.37 -14.72
C LEU A 149 -4.12 -6.48 -13.67
N ILE A 150 -5.12 -7.34 -13.66
CA ILE A 150 -5.25 -8.42 -12.67
C ILE A 150 -4.13 -9.46 -12.84
N ASP A 151 -3.82 -9.82 -14.08
CA ASP A 151 -2.79 -10.83 -14.36
C ASP A 151 -1.39 -10.28 -14.05
N ASN A 152 -1.10 -9.02 -14.39
CA ASN A 152 0.14 -8.35 -14.01
C ASN A 152 0.27 -8.24 -12.48
N ALA A 153 -0.81 -7.85 -11.78
CA ALA A 153 -0.81 -7.75 -10.32
C ALA A 153 -0.52 -9.10 -9.63
N LYS A 154 -1.09 -10.20 -10.13
CA LYS A 154 -0.81 -11.53 -9.61
C LYS A 154 0.62 -11.96 -9.88
N ALA A 155 1.10 -11.77 -11.12
CA ALA A 155 2.46 -12.13 -11.50
C ALA A 155 3.51 -11.35 -10.68
N GLN A 156 3.30 -10.05 -10.47
CA GLN A 156 4.16 -9.22 -9.64
C GLN A 156 4.18 -9.71 -8.18
N ALA A 157 3.00 -9.98 -7.60
CA ALA A 157 2.89 -10.44 -6.22
C ALA A 157 3.55 -11.81 -6.01
N GLU A 158 3.35 -12.75 -6.93
CA GLU A 158 3.98 -14.08 -6.88
C GLU A 158 5.50 -14.00 -7.02
N ALA A 159 6.01 -13.17 -7.92
CA ALA A 159 7.44 -12.95 -8.09
C ALA A 159 8.08 -12.40 -6.80
N GLU A 160 7.48 -11.38 -6.19
CA GLU A 160 7.98 -10.78 -4.94
C GLU A 160 7.95 -11.78 -3.78
N VAL A 161 6.88 -12.56 -3.64
CA VAL A 161 6.78 -13.59 -2.58
C VAL A 161 7.85 -14.66 -2.76
N ASN A 162 8.09 -15.10 -3.99
CA ASN A 162 9.10 -16.11 -4.29
C ASN A 162 10.53 -15.62 -4.00
N VAL A 163 10.84 -14.36 -4.36
CA VAL A 163 12.14 -13.74 -4.05
C VAL A 163 12.34 -13.69 -2.53
N LYS A 164 11.39 -13.15 -1.78
CA LYS A 164 11.46 -13.06 -0.31
C LYS A 164 11.55 -14.43 0.36
N ALA A 165 10.86 -15.44 -0.17
CA ALA A 165 10.94 -16.81 0.34
C ALA A 165 12.33 -17.41 0.10
N SER A 166 12.92 -17.19 -1.07
CA SER A 166 14.28 -17.63 -1.40
C SER A 166 15.34 -16.95 -0.54
N GLU A 167 15.21 -15.65 -0.30
CA GLU A 167 16.09 -14.88 0.59
C GLU A 167 16.01 -15.41 2.03
N ALA A 168 14.78 -15.60 2.54
CA ALA A 168 14.57 -16.14 3.88
C ALA A 168 15.12 -17.57 4.03
N GLU A 169 15.01 -18.40 2.99
CA GLU A 169 15.64 -19.73 2.95
C GLU A 169 17.16 -19.62 2.99
N ALA A 170 17.76 -18.76 2.19
CA ALA A 170 19.19 -18.56 2.15
C ALA A 170 19.73 -18.06 3.49
N ASP A 171 19.04 -17.10 4.12
CA ASP A 171 19.38 -16.59 5.44
C ASP A 171 19.26 -17.66 6.52
N PHE A 172 18.18 -18.45 6.50
CA PHE A 172 18.02 -19.57 7.42
C PHE A 172 19.18 -20.56 7.32
N ARG A 173 19.58 -20.92 6.10
CA ARG A 173 20.72 -21.81 5.87
C ARG A 173 22.02 -21.21 6.38
N ARG A 174 22.28 -19.93 6.08
CA ARG A 174 23.48 -19.21 6.52
C ARG A 174 23.57 -19.14 8.05
N ILE A 175 22.48 -18.78 8.74
CA ILE A 175 22.42 -18.67 10.21
C ILE A 175 22.68 -20.01 10.88
N ASN A 176 22.22 -21.11 10.28
CA ASN A 176 22.41 -22.46 10.82
C ASN A 176 23.67 -23.19 10.30
N GLY A 177 24.57 -22.51 9.59
CA GLY A 177 25.81 -23.06 9.08
C GLY A 177 25.61 -24.11 8.01
N LEU A 178 24.51 -24.07 7.25
CA LEU A 178 24.17 -25.03 6.20
C LEU A 178 24.53 -24.48 4.82
N GLY A 179 25.15 -25.27 3.99
CA GLY A 179 25.39 -24.97 2.59
C GLY A 179 24.07 -24.97 1.75
N PRO A 180 24.11 -24.43 0.51
CA PRO A 180 22.92 -24.33 -0.35
C PRO A 180 22.22 -25.67 -0.64
N LYS A 181 22.99 -26.78 -0.67
CA LYS A 181 22.50 -28.13 -0.97
C LYS A 181 22.49 -29.08 0.24
N ASP A 182 22.83 -28.58 1.42
CA ASP A 182 22.90 -29.43 2.61
C ASP A 182 21.49 -29.89 3.03
N ARG A 183 21.42 -31.13 3.55
CA ARG A 183 20.19 -31.69 4.06
C ARG A 183 19.81 -31.00 5.37
N ILE A 184 18.56 -30.54 5.46
CA ILE A 184 18.06 -29.90 6.67
C ILE A 184 18.01 -30.89 7.84
N PRO A 185 18.70 -30.63 8.96
CA PRO A 185 18.66 -31.47 10.14
C PRO A 185 17.25 -31.66 10.69
N PRO A 186 16.88 -32.82 11.26
CA PRO A 186 15.54 -33.08 11.78
C PRO A 186 15.02 -32.00 12.76
N LYS A 187 15.90 -31.47 13.62
CA LYS A 187 15.56 -30.42 14.61
C LYS A 187 15.19 -29.07 13.98
N LEU A 188 15.67 -28.80 12.77
CA LEU A 188 15.45 -27.53 12.06
C LEU A 188 14.31 -27.59 11.02
N ARG A 189 13.79 -28.81 10.73
CA ARG A 189 12.76 -29.00 9.70
C ARG A 189 11.49 -28.24 9.96
N GLY A 190 11.05 -28.12 11.23
CA GLY A 190 9.85 -27.38 11.58
C GLY A 190 9.96 -25.90 11.20
N ALA A 191 11.06 -25.26 11.62
CA ALA A 191 11.34 -23.85 11.33
C ALA A 191 11.57 -23.62 9.81
N TYR A 192 12.30 -24.54 9.14
CA TYR A 192 12.52 -24.46 7.69
C TYR A 192 11.20 -24.57 6.90
N ASN A 193 10.34 -25.54 7.24
CA ASN A 193 9.06 -25.71 6.57
C ASN A 193 8.10 -24.54 6.79
N ALA A 194 8.27 -23.79 7.88
CA ALA A 194 7.48 -22.58 8.13
C ALA A 194 7.80 -21.45 7.12
N ILE A 195 9.06 -21.37 6.63
CA ILE A 195 9.49 -20.37 5.63
C ILE A 195 8.78 -20.59 4.29
N ALA A 196 8.67 -21.84 3.85
CA ALA A 196 8.14 -22.22 2.53
C ALA A 196 6.70 -22.79 2.60
N LYS A 197 5.94 -22.51 3.68
CA LYS A 197 4.58 -23.03 3.83
C LYS A 197 3.68 -22.46 2.74
N LYS A 198 3.23 -23.30 1.81
CA LYS A 198 2.45 -22.89 0.62
C LYS A 198 1.24 -22.01 0.93
N ASP A 199 0.51 -22.35 1.99
CA ASP A 199 -0.68 -21.56 2.38
C ASP A 199 -0.31 -20.15 2.82
N GLU A 200 0.82 -19.99 3.52
CA GLU A 200 1.30 -18.69 3.96
C GLU A 200 1.82 -17.86 2.78
N LEU A 201 2.57 -18.46 1.85
CA LEU A 201 3.01 -17.81 0.62
C LEU A 201 1.81 -17.37 -0.23
N LYS A 202 0.79 -18.21 -0.36
CA LYS A 202 -0.45 -17.87 -1.07
C LYS A 202 -1.19 -16.71 -0.41
N ARG A 203 -1.28 -16.68 0.93
CA ARG A 203 -1.88 -15.56 1.66
C ARG A 203 -1.10 -14.26 1.44
N ARG A 204 0.24 -14.31 1.47
CA ARG A 204 1.11 -13.17 1.19
C ARG A 204 0.93 -12.67 -0.24
N ALA A 205 0.92 -13.58 -1.23
CA ALA A 205 0.67 -13.21 -2.63
C ALA A 205 -0.70 -12.54 -2.81
N THR A 206 -1.75 -13.08 -2.17
CA THR A 206 -3.08 -12.46 -2.21
C THR A 206 -3.10 -11.05 -1.61
N ARG A 207 -2.38 -10.83 -0.49
CA ARG A 207 -2.26 -9.50 0.13
C ARG A 207 -1.52 -8.55 -0.81
N LEU A 208 -0.36 -8.94 -1.33
CA LEU A 208 0.42 -8.11 -2.25
C LEU A 208 -0.36 -7.80 -3.54
N THR A 209 -1.12 -8.76 -4.08
CA THR A 209 -2.01 -8.50 -5.23
C THR A 209 -3.01 -7.38 -4.89
N ARG A 210 -3.61 -7.39 -3.70
CA ARG A 210 -4.53 -6.32 -3.26
C ARG A 210 -3.82 -4.96 -3.16
N ASP A 211 -2.59 -4.93 -2.66
CA ASP A 211 -1.80 -3.70 -2.56
C ASP A 211 -1.47 -3.13 -3.96
N VAL A 212 -1.15 -4.00 -4.93
CA VAL A 212 -0.98 -3.59 -6.35
C VAL A 212 -2.27 -3.01 -6.90
N LEU A 213 -3.40 -3.66 -6.68
CA LEU A 213 -4.70 -3.21 -7.17
C LEU A 213 -5.16 -1.90 -6.51
N ASP A 214 -4.87 -1.69 -5.22
CA ASP A 214 -5.17 -0.42 -4.55
C ASP A 214 -4.31 0.72 -5.09
N ARG A 215 -3.02 0.48 -5.39
CA ARG A 215 -2.18 1.46 -6.11
C ARG A 215 -2.73 1.78 -7.50
N ALA A 216 -3.26 0.79 -8.22
CA ALA A 216 -3.91 1.01 -9.51
C ALA A 216 -5.13 1.93 -9.40
N LEU A 217 -5.95 1.76 -8.34
CA LEU A 217 -7.07 2.67 -8.06
C LEU A 217 -6.59 4.10 -7.74
N ASN A 218 -5.49 4.27 -7.00
CA ASN A 218 -4.92 5.59 -6.75
C ASN A 218 -4.43 6.23 -8.06
N SER A 219 -3.77 5.44 -8.91
CA SER A 219 -3.31 5.91 -10.22
C SER A 219 -4.49 6.34 -11.11
N ALA A 220 -5.57 5.57 -11.16
CA ALA A 220 -6.77 5.96 -11.89
C ALA A 220 -7.42 7.23 -11.29
N ALA A 221 -7.47 7.36 -9.97
CA ALA A 221 -8.01 8.54 -9.29
C ALA A 221 -7.20 9.80 -9.62
N SER A 222 -5.88 9.68 -9.75
CA SER A 222 -5.01 10.83 -10.09
C SER A 222 -5.34 11.46 -11.45
N ILE A 223 -5.87 10.69 -12.41
CA ILE A 223 -6.35 11.23 -13.71
C ILE A 223 -7.51 12.20 -13.47
N TYR A 224 -8.54 11.76 -12.75
CA TYR A 224 -9.76 12.57 -12.53
C TYR A 224 -9.53 13.71 -11.55
N ARG A 225 -8.56 13.57 -10.65
CA ARG A 225 -8.05 14.69 -9.85
C ARG A 225 -7.44 15.76 -10.77
N ASP A 226 -6.58 15.36 -11.72
CA ASP A 226 -5.97 16.29 -12.67
C ASP A 226 -7.01 16.91 -13.61
N VAL A 227 -8.02 16.14 -14.05
CA VAL A 227 -9.18 16.68 -14.78
C VAL A 227 -9.88 17.79 -13.98
N ALA A 228 -10.17 17.53 -12.69
CA ALA A 228 -10.82 18.53 -11.84
C ALA A 228 -9.95 19.78 -11.64
N VAL A 229 -8.63 19.61 -11.52
CA VAL A 229 -7.68 20.74 -11.42
C VAL A 229 -7.74 21.62 -12.66
N LEU A 230 -7.71 21.02 -13.87
CA LEU A 230 -7.79 21.77 -15.13
C LEU A 230 -9.16 22.47 -15.29
N GLN A 231 -10.26 21.78 -14.97
CA GLN A 231 -11.62 22.36 -15.07
C GLN A 231 -11.84 23.55 -14.12
N ASN A 232 -11.07 23.64 -13.04
CA ASN A 232 -11.16 24.74 -12.09
C ASN A 232 -10.01 25.77 -12.21
N ASN A 233 -9.17 25.65 -13.26
CA ASN A 233 -7.99 26.50 -13.48
C ASN A 233 -7.07 26.58 -12.26
N ALA A 234 -6.91 25.45 -11.54
CA ALA A 234 -6.14 25.37 -10.31
C ALA A 234 -4.72 24.77 -10.51
N GLU A 235 -4.26 24.63 -11.76
CA GLU A 235 -2.97 24.04 -12.07
C GLU A 235 -1.80 24.78 -11.40
N ASP A 236 -1.82 26.11 -11.42
CA ASP A 236 -0.75 26.92 -10.80
C ASP A 236 -0.70 26.78 -9.27
N ALA A 237 -1.84 26.47 -8.65
CA ALA A 237 -1.93 26.33 -7.19
C ALA A 237 -1.49 24.96 -6.67
N VAL A 238 -1.85 23.88 -7.37
CA VAL A 238 -1.67 22.51 -6.86
C VAL A 238 -0.89 21.59 -7.80
N GLY A 239 -0.60 22.01 -9.01
CA GLY A 239 0.10 21.24 -10.04
C GLY A 239 -0.70 20.01 -10.54
N LEU A 240 -0.20 19.40 -11.60
CA LEU A 240 -0.72 18.12 -12.11
C LEU A 240 0.17 16.97 -11.64
N ILE A 241 -0.45 15.80 -11.42
CA ILE A 241 0.27 14.56 -11.09
C ILE A 241 0.78 13.91 -12.38
N ASN A 242 -0.05 13.84 -13.41
CA ASN A 242 0.25 13.11 -14.66
C ASN A 242 0.72 14.07 -15.78
N LEU A 243 1.85 14.74 -15.56
CA LEU A 243 2.40 15.72 -16.50
C LEU A 243 2.67 15.11 -17.90
N GLU A 244 3.11 13.86 -17.94
CA GLU A 244 3.41 13.12 -19.16
C GLU A 244 2.17 12.92 -20.04
N ASN A 245 0.98 12.90 -19.44
CA ASN A 245 -0.30 12.69 -20.11
C ASN A 245 -1.17 13.96 -20.19
N ARG A 246 -0.56 15.15 -19.97
CA ARG A 246 -1.27 16.44 -19.86
C ARG A 246 -2.21 16.69 -21.03
N SER A 247 -1.80 16.39 -22.28
CA SER A 247 -2.63 16.61 -23.47
C SER A 247 -3.92 15.79 -23.42
N ALA A 248 -3.83 14.48 -23.17
CA ALA A 248 -4.98 13.58 -23.12
C ALA A 248 -5.91 13.92 -21.93
N ILE A 249 -5.35 14.34 -20.80
CA ILE A 249 -6.14 14.78 -19.64
C ILE A 249 -6.84 16.11 -19.92
N THR A 250 -6.20 17.00 -20.67
CA THR A 250 -6.85 18.26 -21.12
C THR A 250 -8.03 17.96 -22.04
N GLU A 251 -7.88 17.06 -23.00
CA GLU A 251 -8.98 16.63 -23.86
C GLU A 251 -10.13 16.01 -23.04
N LEU A 252 -9.79 15.14 -22.09
CA LEU A 252 -10.78 14.54 -21.18
C LEU A 252 -11.49 15.59 -20.33
N SER A 253 -10.78 16.63 -19.88
CA SER A 253 -11.37 17.72 -19.08
C SER A 253 -12.40 18.54 -19.83
N VAL A 254 -12.28 18.63 -21.16
CA VAL A 254 -13.26 19.29 -22.02
C VAL A 254 -14.46 18.38 -22.32
N ARG A 255 -14.24 17.08 -22.44
CA ARG A 255 -15.29 16.08 -22.71
C ARG A 255 -16.21 15.80 -21.52
N LEU A 256 -15.67 15.87 -20.31
CA LEU A 256 -16.43 15.63 -19.09
C LEU A 256 -17.10 16.92 -18.61
N ASP A 257 -18.34 16.81 -18.14
CA ASP A 257 -18.99 17.89 -17.42
C ASP A 257 -18.30 18.13 -16.05
N ARG A 258 -18.59 19.23 -15.39
CA ARG A 258 -17.97 19.60 -14.09
C ARG A 258 -18.19 18.56 -12.99
N THR A 259 -19.26 17.77 -13.06
CA THR A 259 -19.58 16.71 -12.10
C THR A 259 -18.96 15.37 -12.54
N GLY A 260 -18.55 15.26 -13.79
CA GLY A 260 -18.03 14.03 -14.38
C GLY A 260 -16.78 13.51 -13.69
N ALA A 261 -15.84 14.38 -13.36
CA ALA A 261 -14.63 13.98 -12.62
C ALA A 261 -14.97 13.47 -11.22
N VAL A 262 -15.89 14.16 -10.51
CA VAL A 262 -16.32 13.76 -9.16
C VAL A 262 -17.02 12.41 -9.18
N ARG A 263 -17.92 12.16 -10.15
CA ARG A 263 -18.58 10.85 -10.31
C ARG A 263 -17.58 9.72 -10.50
N ARG A 264 -16.54 9.90 -11.35
CA ARG A 264 -15.50 8.89 -11.56
C ARG A 264 -14.68 8.62 -10.31
N LEU A 265 -14.39 9.65 -9.52
CA LEU A 265 -13.75 9.47 -8.21
C LEU A 265 -14.63 8.67 -7.23
N GLU A 266 -15.97 8.89 -7.25
CA GLU A 266 -16.92 8.10 -6.47
C GLU A 266 -17.01 6.65 -6.95
N ASP A 267 -16.95 6.40 -8.27
CA ASP A 267 -16.90 5.06 -8.85
C ASP A 267 -15.64 4.32 -8.42
N ILE A 268 -14.49 4.99 -8.43
CA ILE A 268 -13.21 4.43 -7.95
C ILE A 268 -13.29 4.14 -6.44
N ALA A 269 -13.85 5.04 -5.64
CA ALA A 269 -14.05 4.81 -4.21
C ALA A 269 -15.02 3.63 -3.95
N THR A 270 -16.02 3.45 -4.82
CA THR A 270 -16.94 2.30 -4.75
C THR A 270 -16.25 1.01 -5.11
N ALA A 271 -15.40 0.99 -6.15
CA ALA A 271 -14.59 -0.16 -6.49
C ALA A 271 -13.66 -0.56 -5.33
N ARG A 272 -13.01 0.41 -4.67
CA ARG A 272 -12.19 0.17 -3.49
C ARG A 272 -12.98 -0.47 -2.34
N ARG A 273 -14.18 0.05 -2.04
CA ARG A 273 -15.05 -0.57 -1.01
C ARG A 273 -15.41 -2.00 -1.36
N ARG A 274 -15.72 -2.31 -2.63
CA ARG A 274 -16.03 -3.67 -3.09
C ARG A 274 -14.83 -4.62 -2.96
N LEU A 275 -13.62 -4.18 -3.30
CA LEU A 275 -12.39 -4.97 -3.13
C LEU A 275 -12.13 -5.27 -1.64
N ASN A 276 -12.28 -4.28 -0.76
CA ASN A 276 -12.12 -4.45 0.68
C ASN A 276 -13.19 -5.38 1.27
N GLY A 277 -14.39 -5.42 0.67
CA GLY A 277 -15.47 -6.36 0.99
C GLY A 277 -15.31 -7.74 0.35
N ASN A 278 -14.11 -8.11 -0.12
CA ASN A 278 -13.82 -9.38 -0.81
C ASN A 278 -14.57 -9.57 -2.14
N GLY A 279 -14.94 -8.50 -2.84
CA GLY A 279 -15.45 -8.57 -4.21
C GLY A 279 -14.45 -9.25 -5.15
N ASN A 280 -14.95 -9.93 -6.17
CA ASN A 280 -14.09 -10.51 -7.20
C ASN A 280 -13.33 -9.39 -7.95
N PRO A 281 -11.99 -9.36 -7.91
CA PRO A 281 -11.23 -8.26 -8.50
C PRO A 281 -11.50 -8.05 -10.00
N VAL A 282 -11.65 -9.12 -10.78
CA VAL A 282 -11.92 -9.02 -12.22
C VAL A 282 -13.22 -8.27 -12.46
N LEU A 283 -14.32 -8.70 -11.84
CA LEU A 283 -15.64 -8.07 -11.99
C LEU A 283 -15.67 -6.62 -11.47
N VAL A 284 -14.92 -6.34 -10.39
CA VAL A 284 -14.83 -4.99 -9.83
C VAL A 284 -14.13 -4.05 -10.80
N PHE A 285 -13.01 -4.46 -11.39
CA PHE A 285 -12.27 -3.60 -12.33
C PHE A 285 -12.95 -3.51 -13.70
N GLU A 286 -13.56 -4.58 -14.22
CA GLU A 286 -14.38 -4.51 -15.43
C GLU A 286 -15.53 -3.50 -15.28
N ALA A 287 -16.28 -3.60 -14.17
CA ALA A 287 -17.36 -2.66 -13.89
C ALA A 287 -16.85 -1.21 -13.70
N LEU A 288 -15.72 -1.04 -13.02
CA LEU A 288 -15.10 0.26 -12.85
C LEU A 288 -14.69 0.85 -14.21
N PHE A 289 -13.89 0.13 -15.00
CA PHE A 289 -13.39 0.65 -16.27
C PHE A 289 -14.52 0.91 -17.28
N CYS A 290 -15.60 0.12 -17.26
CA CYS A 290 -16.81 0.45 -18.01
C CYS A 290 -17.45 1.78 -17.53
N ALA A 291 -17.48 2.05 -16.24
CA ALA A 291 -18.00 3.30 -15.69
C ALA A 291 -17.09 4.51 -15.97
N LEU A 292 -15.79 4.28 -16.21
CA LEU A 292 -14.82 5.33 -16.54
C LEU A 292 -14.86 5.75 -18.02
N ILE A 293 -15.54 5.02 -18.91
CA ILE A 293 -15.72 5.43 -20.31
C ILE A 293 -16.40 6.80 -20.37
N PRO A 294 -15.82 7.79 -21.10
CA PRO A 294 -16.32 9.16 -21.14
C PRO A 294 -17.69 9.33 -21.78
#